data_f23309ee3e2081247b47857a0995fa7b
#
_entry.id   f23309ee3e2081247b47857a0995fa7b
#
_cell.length_a   1.000
_cell.length_b   1.000
_cell.length_c   1.000
_cell.angle_alpha   90.00
_cell.angle_beta   90.00
_cell.angle_gamma   90.00
#
_symmetry.space_group_name_H-M   'P 1'
#
loop_
_entity.id
_entity.type
_entity.pdbx_description
1 polymer ?
#
loop_
_entity_poly.entity_id
_entity_poly.type
_entity_poly.pdbx_seq_one_letter_code
_entity_poly.pdbx_strand_id
1 'polypeptide(L)'
;MKTYRITYLSNSRFPSEMANTVQIMNMCHAMAEYGFKVNLLKPYRINQISGASTDLFEFYNLSKRFDIHTVKFIDLSILQKFIPSLMFRSLNYINNMLWENYLVNYYIKNYNKDLIYMRHTLPFAIHKISKLNIPAIVEFHSMPSKRYIKYYKDAFKNSKKFIPLAITKLLAEDISKVLGIDFNDILILPSAVNINKFASNKIVSSNTEKKLNITYVGSLIPNRGVDILITAAKVLKEINFTIIGGVGEDLSKIKSYKEKNDLKNVNLLGFKSQKDLPLYYQKADILILPMTGKEVHTTKYASPSKLFEYMASGKPIIASDLISIREILKNNESILLFEPDNSKDLINKIKLLSSDPDLMIKLSKNSKNLAKKYSWNNRVEKIQKHIQKFNID
;
A
#
# COMPACT_ATOMS: atom_id res chain seq x y z
N MET A 1 -22.48 19.25 -7.09
CA MET A 1 -21.45 18.33 -7.61
C MET A 1 -22.12 17.08 -8.15
N LYS A 2 -21.64 16.53 -9.30
CA LYS A 2 -22.16 15.27 -9.82
C LYS A 2 -21.78 14.14 -8.87
N THR A 3 -22.74 13.39 -8.38
CA THR A 3 -22.52 12.23 -7.51
C THR A 3 -22.36 10.99 -8.36
N TYR A 4 -21.18 10.34 -8.31
CA TYR A 4 -20.95 9.09 -9.03
C TYR A 4 -21.41 7.88 -8.22
N ARG A 5 -21.90 6.88 -8.93
CA ARG A 5 -22.06 5.52 -8.41
C ARG A 5 -20.83 4.73 -8.84
N ILE A 6 -20.09 4.17 -7.88
CA ILE A 6 -18.83 3.47 -8.14
C ILE A 6 -18.94 2.04 -7.62
N THR A 7 -18.65 1.08 -8.50
CA THR A 7 -18.47 -0.31 -8.11
C THR A 7 -16.99 -0.69 -8.18
N TYR A 8 -16.39 -0.92 -7.00
CA TYR A 8 -15.00 -1.37 -6.90
C TYR A 8 -14.91 -2.88 -7.09
N LEU A 9 -14.19 -3.34 -8.12
CA LEU A 9 -13.95 -4.75 -8.38
C LEU A 9 -12.61 -5.19 -7.77
N SER A 10 -12.63 -6.24 -6.94
CA SER A 10 -11.42 -6.76 -6.30
C SER A 10 -11.31 -8.28 -6.43
N ASN A 11 -10.08 -8.79 -6.56
CA ASN A 11 -9.76 -10.21 -6.44
C ASN A 11 -9.03 -10.55 -5.14
N SER A 12 -8.93 -9.60 -4.21
CA SER A 12 -8.21 -9.77 -2.95
C SER A 12 -8.99 -10.56 -1.91
N ARG A 13 -8.27 -11.21 -1.00
CA ARG A 13 -8.82 -11.85 0.20
C ARG A 13 -9.15 -10.78 1.25
N PHE A 14 -10.32 -10.85 1.88
CA PHE A 14 -10.74 -9.97 2.98
C PHE A 14 -11.31 -10.78 4.15
N PRO A 15 -11.00 -10.45 5.42
CA PRO A 15 -9.97 -9.50 5.84
C PRO A 15 -8.57 -9.95 5.50
N SER A 16 -7.61 -9.01 5.45
CA SER A 16 -6.21 -9.33 5.21
C SER A 16 -5.31 -8.23 5.77
N GLU A 17 -4.14 -8.63 6.25
CA GLU A 17 -3.06 -7.78 6.72
C GLU A 17 -2.32 -7.07 5.58
N MET A 18 -2.58 -7.47 4.35
CA MET A 18 -1.89 -6.99 3.15
C MET A 18 -2.24 -5.54 2.85
N ALA A 19 -1.23 -4.76 2.48
CA ALA A 19 -1.38 -3.34 2.18
C ALA A 19 -2.40 -3.03 1.07
N ASN A 20 -2.59 -3.95 0.10
CA ASN A 20 -3.57 -3.77 -0.96
C ASN A 20 -5.01 -3.72 -0.44
N THR A 21 -5.37 -4.57 0.53
CA THR A 21 -6.73 -4.58 1.08
C THR A 21 -6.99 -3.39 2.00
N VAL A 22 -5.98 -3.00 2.78
CA VAL A 22 -6.03 -1.74 3.57
C VAL A 22 -6.28 -0.55 2.65
N GLN A 23 -5.59 -0.49 1.51
CA GLN A 23 -5.76 0.59 0.53
C GLN A 23 -7.16 0.56 -0.12
N ILE A 24 -7.65 -0.61 -0.53
CA ILE A 24 -8.98 -0.76 -1.14
C ILE A 24 -10.06 -0.27 -0.16
N MET A 25 -10.02 -0.73 1.09
CA MET A 25 -11.01 -0.34 2.10
C MET A 25 -10.98 1.16 2.38
N ASN A 26 -9.78 1.76 2.55
CA ASN A 26 -9.67 3.21 2.75
C ASN A 26 -10.11 4.01 1.52
N MET A 27 -9.83 3.52 0.30
CA MET A 27 -10.26 4.19 -0.93
C MET A 27 -11.78 4.19 -1.08
N CYS A 28 -12.43 3.03 -0.88
CA CYS A 28 -13.89 2.91 -0.88
C CYS A 28 -14.52 3.81 0.19
N HIS A 29 -13.96 3.82 1.40
CA HIS A 29 -14.42 4.66 2.49
C HIS A 29 -14.31 6.16 2.16
N ALA A 30 -13.16 6.60 1.64
CA ALA A 30 -12.95 8.01 1.28
C ALA A 30 -13.86 8.46 0.12
N MET A 31 -14.09 7.61 -0.88
CA MET A 31 -15.05 7.90 -1.95
C MET A 31 -16.46 8.06 -1.39
N ALA A 32 -16.86 7.21 -0.43
CA ALA A 32 -18.18 7.31 0.21
C ALA A 32 -18.28 8.56 1.11
N GLU A 33 -17.22 8.91 1.86
CA GLU A 33 -17.16 10.17 2.62
C GLU A 33 -17.26 11.41 1.73
N TYR A 34 -16.70 11.33 0.54
CA TYR A 34 -16.76 12.41 -0.47
C TYR A 34 -18.16 12.57 -1.09
N GLY A 35 -19.07 11.62 -0.85
CA GLY A 35 -20.46 11.66 -1.32
C GLY A 35 -20.76 10.73 -2.50
N PHE A 36 -19.85 9.85 -2.91
CA PHE A 36 -20.14 8.84 -3.93
C PHE A 36 -20.91 7.66 -3.32
N LYS A 37 -21.77 7.02 -4.11
CA LYS A 37 -22.36 5.73 -3.75
C LYS A 37 -21.39 4.62 -4.14
N VAL A 38 -20.87 3.89 -3.15
CA VAL A 38 -19.79 2.92 -3.37
C VAL A 38 -20.23 1.51 -3.03
N ASN A 39 -19.97 0.57 -3.94
CA ASN A 39 -20.09 -0.87 -3.73
C ASN A 39 -18.72 -1.53 -3.91
N LEU A 40 -18.33 -2.39 -2.98
CA LEU A 40 -17.13 -3.24 -3.11
C LEU A 40 -17.55 -4.67 -3.43
N LEU A 41 -17.22 -5.15 -4.63
CA LEU A 41 -17.38 -6.55 -5.01
C LEU A 41 -16.06 -7.30 -4.76
N LYS A 42 -16.09 -8.31 -3.90
CA LYS A 42 -14.94 -9.12 -3.55
C LYS A 42 -15.24 -10.61 -3.66
N PRO A 43 -14.23 -11.46 -3.97
CA PRO A 43 -14.43 -12.90 -3.95
C PRO A 43 -14.65 -13.43 -2.52
N TYR A 44 -15.34 -14.55 -2.42
CA TYR A 44 -15.18 -15.42 -1.27
C TYR A 44 -13.77 -16.03 -1.33
N ARG A 45 -12.99 -15.86 -0.29
CA ARG A 45 -11.66 -16.47 -0.12
C ARG A 45 -11.55 -17.04 1.28
N ILE A 46 -10.99 -18.22 1.42
CA ILE A 46 -10.73 -18.83 2.72
C ILE A 46 -9.69 -17.98 3.44
N ASN A 47 -10.04 -17.53 4.64
CA ASN A 47 -9.16 -16.71 5.45
C ASN A 47 -8.35 -17.55 6.42
N GLN A 48 -7.03 -17.27 6.48
CA GLN A 48 -6.09 -17.93 7.38
C GLN A 48 -5.77 -17.11 8.64
N ILE A 49 -6.34 -15.90 8.77
CA ILE A 49 -6.13 -15.07 9.97
C ILE A 49 -7.04 -15.60 11.07
N SER A 50 -6.45 -16.29 12.05
CA SER A 50 -7.17 -16.72 13.25
C SER A 50 -7.57 -15.50 14.08
N GLY A 51 -8.83 -15.46 14.57
CA GLY A 51 -9.33 -14.39 15.43
C GLY A 51 -9.62 -13.06 14.71
N ALA A 52 -9.62 -13.03 13.37
CA ALA A 52 -10.06 -11.85 12.64
C ALA A 52 -11.56 -11.63 12.86
N SER A 53 -11.95 -10.38 13.19
CA SER A 53 -13.34 -9.95 13.19
C SER A 53 -14.01 -10.29 11.87
N THR A 54 -15.27 -10.73 11.92
CA THR A 54 -16.10 -10.92 10.73
C THR A 54 -16.52 -9.59 10.10
N ASP A 55 -16.53 -8.50 10.91
CA ASP A 55 -16.80 -7.16 10.43
C ASP A 55 -15.54 -6.51 9.84
N LEU A 56 -15.58 -6.31 8.52
CA LEU A 56 -14.47 -5.70 7.78
C LEU A 56 -14.24 -4.23 8.18
N PHE A 57 -15.29 -3.48 8.54
CA PHE A 57 -15.13 -2.09 8.95
C PHE A 57 -14.40 -1.98 10.28
N GLU A 58 -14.73 -2.86 11.23
CA GLU A 58 -14.02 -2.97 12.49
C GLU A 58 -12.55 -3.37 12.28
N PHE A 59 -12.28 -4.41 11.47
CA PHE A 59 -10.93 -4.88 11.20
C PHE A 59 -10.02 -3.79 10.63
N TYR A 60 -10.53 -2.97 9.70
CA TYR A 60 -9.77 -1.88 9.08
C TYR A 60 -9.89 -0.54 9.82
N ASN A 61 -10.58 -0.51 10.96
CA ASN A 61 -10.83 0.69 11.77
C ASN A 61 -11.45 1.82 10.93
N LEU A 62 -12.60 1.50 10.30
CA LEU A 62 -13.38 2.39 9.44
C LEU A 62 -14.85 2.40 9.88
N SER A 63 -15.54 3.52 9.72
CA SER A 63 -17.01 3.57 9.86
C SER A 63 -17.69 2.96 8.63
N LYS A 64 -18.86 2.33 8.83
CA LYS A 64 -19.65 1.77 7.73
C LYS A 64 -20.25 2.91 6.90
N ARG A 65 -19.77 3.09 5.66
CA ARG A 65 -20.22 4.14 4.73
C ARG A 65 -20.49 3.64 3.31
N PHE A 66 -20.20 2.36 3.02
CA PHE A 66 -20.38 1.75 1.71
C PHE A 66 -20.76 0.27 1.85
N ASP A 67 -21.25 -0.32 0.77
CA ASP A 67 -21.70 -1.70 0.78
C ASP A 67 -20.61 -2.65 0.29
N ILE A 68 -20.53 -3.83 0.93
CA ILE A 68 -19.57 -4.87 0.59
C ILE A 68 -20.32 -6.14 0.21
N HIS A 69 -20.11 -6.61 -1.02
CA HIS A 69 -20.75 -7.78 -1.55
C HIS A 69 -19.74 -8.89 -1.83
N THR A 70 -19.95 -10.04 -1.19
CA THR A 70 -19.14 -11.23 -1.41
C THR A 70 -19.70 -12.03 -2.57
N VAL A 71 -18.96 -12.07 -3.67
CA VAL A 71 -19.31 -12.87 -4.84
C VAL A 71 -18.76 -14.27 -4.66
N LYS A 72 -19.63 -15.27 -4.56
CA LYS A 72 -19.24 -16.67 -4.35
C LYS A 72 -18.65 -17.25 -5.63
N PHE A 73 -17.46 -17.81 -5.53
CA PHE A 73 -16.76 -18.50 -6.59
C PHE A 73 -15.79 -19.52 -5.99
N ILE A 74 -15.30 -20.47 -6.79
CA ILE A 74 -14.38 -21.52 -6.32
C ILE A 74 -13.02 -20.90 -5.98
N ASP A 75 -12.54 -21.11 -4.76
CA ASP A 75 -11.21 -20.70 -4.32
C ASP A 75 -10.21 -21.86 -4.45
N LEU A 76 -9.46 -21.87 -5.55
CA LEU A 76 -8.43 -22.88 -5.81
C LEU A 76 -7.11 -22.62 -5.07
N SER A 77 -6.98 -21.52 -4.32
CA SER A 77 -5.75 -21.21 -3.60
C SER A 77 -5.35 -22.27 -2.58
N ILE A 78 -6.31 -23.03 -2.07
CA ILE A 78 -6.10 -24.16 -1.14
C ILE A 78 -5.22 -25.23 -1.79
N LEU A 79 -5.39 -25.47 -3.08
CA LEU A 79 -4.67 -26.52 -3.80
C LEU A 79 -3.18 -26.23 -3.96
N GLN A 80 -2.74 -24.98 -3.72
CA GLN A 80 -1.33 -24.58 -3.86
C GLN A 80 -0.37 -25.42 -3.02
N LYS A 81 -0.85 -25.95 -1.89
CA LYS A 81 -0.05 -26.78 -0.98
C LYS A 81 0.08 -28.24 -1.44
N PHE A 82 -0.81 -28.69 -2.33
CA PHE A 82 -0.98 -30.11 -2.66
C PHE A 82 -0.55 -30.46 -4.09
N ILE A 83 -0.35 -29.48 -4.97
CA ILE A 83 -0.01 -29.72 -6.37
C ILE A 83 1.28 -29.00 -6.78
N PRO A 84 2.05 -29.53 -7.76
CA PRO A 84 3.26 -28.92 -8.25
C PRO A 84 3.04 -27.48 -8.72
N SER A 85 4.02 -26.61 -8.49
CA SER A 85 3.90 -25.17 -8.75
C SER A 85 3.56 -24.81 -10.21
N LEU A 86 4.07 -25.58 -11.17
CA LEU A 86 3.78 -25.36 -12.60
C LEU A 86 2.31 -25.66 -12.92
N MET A 87 1.81 -26.79 -12.42
CA MET A 87 0.39 -27.18 -12.58
C MET A 87 -0.53 -26.19 -11.87
N PHE A 88 -0.19 -25.75 -10.66
CA PHE A 88 -0.93 -24.74 -9.94
C PHE A 88 -1.01 -23.42 -10.72
N ARG A 89 0.10 -22.99 -11.36
CA ARG A 89 0.12 -21.75 -12.17
C ARG A 89 -0.86 -21.81 -13.35
N SER A 90 -0.96 -22.95 -14.02
CA SER A 90 -1.89 -23.16 -15.13
C SER A 90 -3.34 -23.19 -14.66
N LEU A 91 -3.64 -23.90 -13.60
CA LEU A 91 -4.98 -23.94 -12.99
C LEU A 91 -5.41 -22.57 -12.48
N ASN A 92 -4.50 -21.84 -11.82
CA ASN A 92 -4.79 -20.51 -11.31
C ASN A 92 -5.03 -19.49 -12.43
N TYR A 93 -4.34 -19.63 -13.57
CA TYR A 93 -4.60 -18.80 -14.75
C TYR A 93 -6.03 -19.00 -15.27
N ILE A 94 -6.45 -20.25 -15.44
CA ILE A 94 -7.81 -20.59 -15.90
C ILE A 94 -8.85 -20.12 -14.85
N ASN A 95 -8.59 -20.39 -13.57
CA ASN A 95 -9.47 -19.98 -12.48
C ASN A 95 -9.65 -18.45 -12.43
N ASN A 96 -8.57 -17.68 -12.59
CA ASN A 96 -8.65 -16.22 -12.64
C ASN A 96 -9.44 -15.74 -13.87
N MET A 97 -9.25 -16.36 -15.04
CA MET A 97 -10.01 -16.04 -16.22
C MET A 97 -11.52 -16.27 -16.02
N LEU A 98 -11.88 -17.41 -15.46
CA LEU A 98 -13.29 -17.74 -15.18
C LEU A 98 -13.88 -16.83 -14.10
N TRP A 99 -13.14 -16.61 -13.02
CA TRP A 99 -13.52 -15.71 -11.94
C TRP A 99 -13.77 -14.28 -12.42
N GLU A 100 -12.82 -13.71 -13.16
CA GLU A 100 -12.93 -12.33 -13.62
C GLU A 100 -14.08 -12.15 -14.63
N ASN A 101 -14.31 -13.14 -15.51
CA ASN A 101 -15.47 -13.14 -16.39
C ASN A 101 -16.79 -13.24 -15.62
N TYR A 102 -16.84 -14.07 -14.59
CA TYR A 102 -18.01 -14.21 -13.72
C TYR A 102 -18.27 -12.90 -12.94
N LEU A 103 -17.24 -12.30 -12.38
CA LEU A 103 -17.32 -11.04 -11.67
C LEU A 103 -17.89 -9.91 -12.54
N VAL A 104 -17.44 -9.81 -13.80
CA VAL A 104 -17.98 -8.82 -14.76
C VAL A 104 -19.44 -9.09 -15.09
N ASN A 105 -19.83 -10.36 -15.28
CA ASN A 105 -21.24 -10.70 -15.52
C ASN A 105 -22.11 -10.36 -14.29
N TYR A 106 -21.60 -10.64 -13.08
CA TYR A 106 -22.29 -10.28 -11.84
C TYR A 106 -22.46 -8.75 -11.72
N TYR A 107 -21.40 -7.98 -12.06
CA TYR A 107 -21.48 -6.52 -12.12
C TYR A 107 -22.55 -6.05 -13.12
N ILE A 108 -22.53 -6.54 -14.35
CA ILE A 108 -23.48 -6.15 -15.40
C ILE A 108 -24.92 -6.39 -14.95
N LYS A 109 -25.18 -7.53 -14.32
CA LYS A 109 -26.53 -7.89 -13.87
C LYS A 109 -27.04 -6.97 -12.75
N ASN A 110 -26.16 -6.52 -11.84
CA ASN A 110 -26.58 -5.88 -10.59
C ASN A 110 -26.20 -4.37 -10.52
N TYR A 111 -25.18 -3.92 -11.27
CA TYR A 111 -24.56 -2.59 -11.13
C TYR A 111 -24.22 -1.90 -12.45
N ASN A 112 -24.82 -2.29 -13.57
CA ASN A 112 -24.41 -1.92 -14.93
C ASN A 112 -24.39 -0.42 -15.27
N LYS A 113 -24.86 0.45 -14.37
CA LYS A 113 -24.82 1.92 -14.51
C LYS A 113 -23.73 2.57 -13.67
N ASP A 114 -22.97 1.80 -12.90
CA ASP A 114 -21.93 2.33 -12.03
C ASP A 114 -20.62 2.49 -12.80
N LEU A 115 -19.84 3.53 -12.47
CA LEU A 115 -18.46 3.61 -12.90
C LEU A 115 -17.64 2.52 -12.19
N ILE A 116 -16.92 1.72 -12.96
CA ILE A 116 -16.04 0.69 -12.37
C ILE A 116 -14.77 1.33 -11.85
N TYR A 117 -14.33 0.90 -10.66
CA TYR A 117 -12.97 1.12 -10.16
C TYR A 117 -12.30 -0.21 -9.93
N MET A 118 -11.08 -0.39 -10.43
CA MET A 118 -10.32 -1.63 -10.20
C MET A 118 -8.81 -1.39 -10.25
N ARG A 119 -8.07 -2.32 -9.63
CA ARG A 119 -6.62 -2.38 -9.82
C ARG A 119 -6.29 -3.16 -11.08
N HIS A 120 -5.12 -2.88 -11.66
CA HIS A 120 -4.61 -3.58 -12.85
C HIS A 120 -4.44 -5.10 -12.70
N THR A 121 -4.70 -5.68 -11.53
CA THR A 121 -4.56 -7.12 -11.27
C THR A 121 -5.70 -7.99 -11.82
N LEU A 122 -6.62 -7.40 -12.60
CA LEU A 122 -7.79 -8.05 -13.19
C LEU A 122 -7.75 -7.98 -14.74
N PRO A 123 -6.76 -8.62 -15.42
CA PRO A 123 -6.54 -8.44 -16.87
C PRO A 123 -7.70 -8.91 -17.74
N PHE A 124 -8.37 -10.00 -17.40
CA PHE A 124 -9.50 -10.52 -18.17
C PHE A 124 -10.75 -9.66 -17.99
N ALA A 125 -10.98 -9.16 -16.77
CA ALA A 125 -12.06 -8.21 -16.49
C ALA A 125 -11.85 -6.91 -17.28
N ILE A 126 -10.64 -6.35 -17.25
CA ILE A 126 -10.27 -5.14 -18.01
C ILE A 126 -10.55 -5.32 -19.49
N HIS A 127 -10.10 -6.43 -20.09
CA HIS A 127 -10.33 -6.72 -21.50
C HIS A 127 -11.82 -6.86 -21.84
N LYS A 128 -12.60 -7.55 -21.00
CA LYS A 128 -14.03 -7.74 -21.21
C LYS A 128 -14.81 -6.43 -21.09
N ILE A 129 -14.51 -5.63 -20.05
CA ILE A 129 -15.13 -4.32 -19.80
C ILE A 129 -14.86 -3.36 -20.95
N SER A 130 -13.64 -3.38 -21.53
CA SER A 130 -13.30 -2.52 -22.68
C SER A 130 -14.10 -2.86 -23.92
N LYS A 131 -14.32 -4.17 -24.20
CA LYS A 131 -15.17 -4.62 -25.32
C LYS A 131 -16.64 -4.20 -25.17
N LEU A 132 -17.12 -4.11 -23.93
CA LEU A 132 -18.48 -3.68 -23.61
C LEU A 132 -18.60 -2.16 -23.53
N ASN A 133 -17.49 -1.43 -23.72
CA ASN A 133 -17.39 0.03 -23.64
C ASN A 133 -17.95 0.62 -22.32
N ILE A 134 -17.78 -0.12 -21.21
CA ILE A 134 -18.17 0.31 -19.88
C ILE A 134 -17.08 1.23 -19.30
N PRO A 135 -17.43 2.39 -18.69
CA PRO A 135 -16.44 3.30 -18.11
C PRO A 135 -15.75 2.67 -16.92
N ALA A 136 -14.41 2.78 -16.86
CA ALA A 136 -13.64 2.19 -15.79
C ALA A 136 -12.37 2.97 -15.43
N ILE A 137 -12.10 3.08 -14.15
CA ILE A 137 -10.84 3.54 -13.58
C ILE A 137 -9.95 2.31 -13.36
N VAL A 138 -8.76 2.33 -13.95
CA VAL A 138 -7.76 1.25 -13.80
C VAL A 138 -6.53 1.80 -13.11
N GLU A 139 -6.31 1.37 -11.85
CA GLU A 139 -5.20 1.83 -11.03
C GLU A 139 -4.02 0.85 -11.10
N PHE A 140 -2.90 1.33 -11.62
CA PHE A 140 -1.66 0.57 -11.74
C PHE A 140 -0.78 0.74 -10.49
N HIS A 141 -0.36 -0.39 -9.93
CA HIS A 141 0.56 -0.49 -8.79
C HIS A 141 1.90 -1.12 -9.17
N SER A 142 2.00 -1.67 -10.36
CA SER A 142 3.20 -2.24 -10.97
C SER A 142 2.98 -2.34 -12.48
N MET A 143 4.02 -2.65 -13.20
CA MET A 143 3.88 -3.01 -14.62
C MET A 143 3.05 -4.28 -14.75
N PRO A 144 2.15 -4.35 -15.73
CA PRO A 144 1.44 -5.58 -16.06
C PRO A 144 2.42 -6.71 -16.41
N SER A 145 2.11 -7.93 -16.01
CA SER A 145 2.88 -9.11 -16.43
C SER A 145 2.93 -9.20 -17.96
N LYS A 146 4.08 -9.54 -18.54
CA LYS A 146 4.32 -9.61 -20.00
C LYS A 146 3.21 -10.36 -20.76
N ARG A 147 2.68 -11.47 -20.17
CA ARG A 147 1.62 -12.30 -20.76
C ARG A 147 0.28 -11.55 -20.94
N TYR A 148 0.06 -10.47 -20.16
CA TYR A 148 -1.20 -9.72 -20.17
C TYR A 148 -1.09 -8.37 -20.91
N ILE A 149 0.09 -7.93 -21.33
CA ILE A 149 0.30 -6.62 -21.98
C ILE A 149 -0.66 -6.43 -23.17
N LYS A 150 -0.87 -7.50 -23.98
CA LYS A 150 -1.79 -7.44 -25.11
C LYS A 150 -3.21 -7.07 -24.69
N TYR A 151 -3.72 -7.66 -23.59
CA TYR A 151 -5.07 -7.36 -23.09
C TYR A 151 -5.21 -5.89 -22.69
N TYR A 152 -4.18 -5.31 -22.05
CA TYR A 152 -4.20 -3.89 -21.68
C TYR A 152 -4.09 -2.98 -22.91
N LYS A 153 -3.18 -3.28 -23.85
CA LYS A 153 -3.09 -2.52 -25.10
C LYS A 153 -4.41 -2.49 -25.84
N ASP A 154 -5.04 -3.64 -26.02
CA ASP A 154 -6.34 -3.75 -26.69
C ASP A 154 -7.41 -2.97 -25.90
N ALA A 155 -7.41 -3.06 -24.57
CA ALA A 155 -8.39 -2.37 -23.74
C ALA A 155 -8.32 -0.85 -23.86
N PHE A 156 -7.13 -0.27 -23.72
CA PHE A 156 -6.94 1.18 -23.79
C PHE A 156 -7.05 1.73 -25.23
N LYS A 157 -6.75 0.92 -26.25
CA LYS A 157 -6.97 1.28 -27.64
C LYS A 157 -8.47 1.31 -27.99
N ASN A 158 -9.24 0.34 -27.49
CA ASN A 158 -10.64 0.13 -27.85
C ASN A 158 -11.63 0.97 -27.05
N SER A 159 -11.24 1.50 -25.89
CA SER A 159 -12.14 2.25 -25.03
C SER A 159 -11.54 3.58 -24.59
N LYS A 160 -12.15 4.68 -25.09
CA LYS A 160 -11.85 6.04 -24.60
C LYS A 160 -12.43 6.33 -23.20
N LYS A 161 -13.20 5.40 -22.65
CA LYS A 161 -13.82 5.51 -21.30
C LYS A 161 -12.97 4.91 -20.18
N PHE A 162 -11.76 4.46 -20.51
CA PHE A 162 -10.82 3.95 -19.51
C PHE A 162 -9.94 5.06 -18.98
N ILE A 163 -9.94 5.23 -17.66
CA ILE A 163 -9.17 6.25 -16.95
C ILE A 163 -7.97 5.57 -16.28
N PRO A 164 -6.76 5.73 -16.82
CA PRO A 164 -5.56 5.14 -16.24
C PRO A 164 -5.05 5.97 -15.05
N LEU A 165 -4.75 5.29 -13.93
CA LEU A 165 -4.10 5.86 -12.77
C LEU A 165 -2.80 5.10 -12.50
N ALA A 166 -1.75 5.80 -12.09
CA ALA A 166 -0.49 5.20 -11.66
C ALA A 166 -0.04 5.76 -10.31
N ILE A 167 0.56 4.91 -9.47
CA ILE A 167 0.94 5.32 -8.11
C ILE A 167 2.28 6.07 -8.02
N THR A 168 3.09 6.09 -9.09
CA THR A 168 4.32 6.87 -9.20
C THR A 168 4.49 7.42 -10.61
N LYS A 169 5.29 8.47 -10.76
CA LYS A 169 5.59 9.09 -12.06
C LYS A 169 6.30 8.11 -12.99
N LEU A 170 7.33 7.42 -12.50
CA LEU A 170 8.06 6.43 -13.29
C LEU A 170 7.17 5.28 -13.77
N LEU A 171 6.22 4.84 -12.94
CA LEU A 171 5.25 3.82 -13.36
C LEU A 171 4.35 4.36 -14.48
N ALA A 172 3.90 5.62 -14.39
CA ALA A 172 3.10 6.26 -15.44
C ALA A 172 3.88 6.36 -16.76
N GLU A 173 5.16 6.76 -16.71
CA GLU A 173 6.03 6.84 -17.90
C GLU A 173 6.21 5.47 -18.57
N ASP A 174 6.48 4.42 -17.79
CA ASP A 174 6.67 3.07 -18.32
C ASP A 174 5.36 2.46 -18.85
N ILE A 175 4.22 2.73 -18.20
CA ILE A 175 2.90 2.34 -18.68
C ILE A 175 2.58 3.05 -19.99
N SER A 176 2.79 4.36 -20.08
CA SER A 176 2.60 5.14 -21.30
C SER A 176 3.36 4.52 -22.47
N LYS A 177 4.66 4.26 -22.30
CA LYS A 177 5.53 3.65 -23.33
C LYS A 177 5.08 2.24 -23.72
N VAL A 178 4.78 1.39 -22.72
CA VAL A 178 4.48 -0.03 -22.97
C VAL A 178 3.08 -0.24 -23.50
N LEU A 179 2.08 0.50 -23.03
CA LEU A 179 0.68 0.32 -23.42
C LEU A 179 0.23 1.25 -24.54
N GLY A 180 1.02 2.29 -24.88
CA GLY A 180 0.65 3.28 -25.90
C GLY A 180 -0.44 4.26 -25.42
N ILE A 181 -0.49 4.54 -24.11
CA ILE A 181 -1.40 5.52 -23.52
C ILE A 181 -0.69 6.88 -23.48
N ASP A 182 -1.39 7.97 -23.81
CA ASP A 182 -0.82 9.30 -23.63
C ASP A 182 -0.48 9.52 -22.15
N PHE A 183 0.74 9.95 -21.88
CA PHE A 183 1.20 10.21 -20.51
C PHE A 183 0.31 11.24 -19.79
N ASN A 184 -0.21 12.24 -20.51
CA ASN A 184 -1.08 13.28 -19.97
C ASN A 184 -2.47 12.77 -19.56
N ASP A 185 -2.88 11.60 -20.05
CA ASP A 185 -4.12 10.94 -19.65
C ASP A 185 -3.96 10.10 -18.39
N ILE A 186 -2.71 9.81 -17.97
CA ILE A 186 -2.45 9.01 -16.77
C ILE A 186 -2.42 9.92 -15.54
N LEU A 187 -3.38 9.75 -14.64
CA LEU A 187 -3.36 10.48 -13.37
C LEU A 187 -2.36 9.83 -12.40
N ILE A 188 -1.38 10.60 -11.96
CA ILE A 188 -0.40 10.15 -10.98
C ILE A 188 -0.94 10.37 -9.56
N LEU A 189 -1.18 9.26 -8.84
CA LEU A 189 -1.76 9.27 -7.50
C LEU A 189 -0.99 8.33 -6.57
N PRO A 190 -0.04 8.83 -5.77
CA PRO A 190 0.62 8.07 -4.72
C PRO A 190 -0.38 7.51 -3.70
N SER A 191 0.07 6.60 -2.85
CA SER A 191 -0.70 6.15 -1.69
C SER A 191 -1.11 7.32 -0.80
N ALA A 192 -2.08 7.10 0.08
CA ALA A 192 -2.62 8.15 0.93
C ALA A 192 -2.73 7.70 2.39
N VAL A 193 -3.03 8.65 3.26
CA VAL A 193 -3.19 8.42 4.71
C VAL A 193 -4.43 9.12 5.23
N ASN A 194 -5.04 8.54 6.27
CA ASN A 194 -6.05 9.23 7.07
C ASN A 194 -5.35 10.08 8.15
N ILE A 195 -5.23 11.37 7.90
CA ILE A 195 -4.52 12.32 8.77
C ILE A 195 -5.17 12.41 10.15
N ASN A 196 -6.49 12.28 10.23
CA ASN A 196 -7.22 12.41 11.50
C ASN A 196 -6.84 11.33 12.51
N LYS A 197 -6.38 10.14 12.05
CA LYS A 197 -5.87 9.09 12.93
C LYS A 197 -4.60 9.49 13.70
N PHE A 198 -3.93 10.57 13.29
CA PHE A 198 -2.66 11.06 13.85
C PHE A 198 -2.77 12.48 14.43
N ALA A 199 -3.98 13.04 14.51
CA ALA A 199 -4.19 14.43 14.94
C ALA A 199 -3.71 14.70 16.38
N SER A 200 -3.79 13.70 17.27
CA SER A 200 -3.35 13.79 18.67
C SER A 200 -1.84 13.61 18.88
N ASN A 201 -1.10 13.24 17.82
CA ASN A 201 0.34 13.02 17.95
C ASN A 201 1.08 14.34 18.11
N LYS A 202 1.63 14.56 19.31
CA LYS A 202 2.54 15.69 19.59
C LYS A 202 3.83 15.52 18.77
N ILE A 203 4.36 16.62 18.25
CA ILE A 203 5.73 16.66 17.68
C ILE A 203 6.70 16.34 18.83
N VAL A 204 7.78 15.65 18.51
CA VAL A 204 8.79 15.16 19.46
C VAL A 204 9.22 16.25 20.43
N SER A 205 9.10 15.98 21.73
CA SER A 205 9.87 16.66 22.77
C SER A 205 11.02 15.75 23.16
N SER A 206 12.24 16.23 23.05
CA SER A 206 13.44 15.51 23.50
C SER A 206 13.39 15.28 25.01
N ASN A 207 13.07 14.06 25.42
CA ASN A 207 13.25 13.67 26.80
C ASN A 207 14.61 12.96 26.92
N THR A 208 15.59 13.63 27.48
CA THR A 208 17.00 13.25 27.50
C THR A 208 17.33 12.02 28.40
N GLU A 209 16.36 11.58 29.19
CA GLU A 209 16.61 10.46 30.15
C GLU A 209 16.19 9.08 29.63
N LYS A 210 15.48 9.00 28.48
CA LYS A 210 14.96 7.74 27.93
C LYS A 210 15.78 7.25 26.75
N LYS A 211 16.14 5.96 26.74
CA LYS A 211 16.72 5.31 25.55
C LYS A 211 15.87 5.60 24.31
N LEU A 212 16.50 6.05 23.25
CA LEU A 212 15.87 6.32 21.96
C LEU A 212 15.16 5.06 21.45
N ASN A 213 13.95 5.22 20.91
CA ASN A 213 13.16 4.13 20.36
C ASN A 213 12.97 4.29 18.86
N ILE A 214 13.63 3.44 18.09
CA ILE A 214 13.50 3.35 16.65
C ILE A 214 12.42 2.34 16.30
N THR A 215 11.43 2.73 15.51
CA THR A 215 10.30 1.86 15.18
C THR A 215 10.19 1.58 13.70
N TYR A 216 10.03 0.30 13.36
CA TYR A 216 9.66 -0.21 12.05
C TYR A 216 8.25 -0.80 12.10
N VAL A 217 7.43 -0.49 11.09
CA VAL A 217 6.10 -1.09 10.90
C VAL A 217 5.96 -1.62 9.47
N GLY A 218 5.82 -2.92 9.32
CA GLY A 218 5.69 -3.54 8.01
C GLY A 218 5.74 -5.06 8.04
N SER A 219 5.62 -5.70 6.87
CA SER A 219 5.85 -7.14 6.74
C SER A 219 7.32 -7.48 6.95
N LEU A 220 7.60 -8.71 7.41
CA LEU A 220 8.97 -9.19 7.68
C LEU A 220 9.53 -10.04 6.53
N ILE A 221 8.92 -9.98 5.34
CA ILE A 221 9.42 -10.67 4.14
C ILE A 221 10.79 -10.12 3.75
N PRO A 222 11.65 -10.92 3.10
CA PRO A 222 13.06 -10.59 2.86
C PRO A 222 13.31 -9.19 2.26
N ASN A 223 12.49 -8.76 1.31
CA ASN A 223 12.72 -7.50 0.58
C ASN A 223 12.27 -6.23 1.33
N ARG A 224 12.00 -6.31 2.62
CA ARG A 224 11.62 -5.17 3.46
C ARG A 224 12.75 -4.61 4.30
N GLY A 225 13.98 -5.16 4.18
CA GLY A 225 15.19 -4.65 4.81
C GLY A 225 15.22 -4.77 6.33
N VAL A 226 14.43 -5.71 6.90
CA VAL A 226 14.46 -5.95 8.35
C VAL A 226 15.80 -6.51 8.81
N ASP A 227 16.51 -7.23 7.94
CA ASP A 227 17.84 -7.77 8.14
C ASP A 227 18.89 -6.67 8.42
N ILE A 228 18.87 -5.57 7.65
CA ILE A 228 19.79 -4.44 7.89
C ILE A 228 19.42 -3.69 9.17
N LEU A 229 18.14 -3.63 9.52
CA LEU A 229 17.68 -3.05 10.79
C LEU A 229 18.16 -3.88 11.97
N ILE A 230 18.07 -5.19 11.92
CA ILE A 230 18.61 -6.11 12.93
C ILE A 230 20.14 -5.97 13.04
N THR A 231 20.83 -5.80 11.90
CA THR A 231 22.27 -5.55 11.89
C THR A 231 22.61 -4.24 12.59
N ALA A 232 21.83 -3.18 12.37
CA ALA A 232 22.00 -1.92 13.10
C ALA A 232 21.76 -2.07 14.61
N ALA A 233 20.75 -2.86 15.00
CA ALA A 233 20.46 -3.13 16.42
C ALA A 233 21.58 -3.86 17.15
N LYS A 234 22.35 -4.73 16.48
CA LYS A 234 23.54 -5.38 17.05
C LYS A 234 24.64 -4.39 17.43
N VAL A 235 24.79 -3.33 16.65
CA VAL A 235 25.84 -2.30 16.85
C VAL A 235 25.40 -1.24 17.85
N LEU A 236 24.13 -0.81 17.77
CA LEU A 236 23.55 0.28 18.57
C LEU A 236 22.80 -0.29 19.79
N LYS A 237 23.53 -0.87 20.73
CA LYS A 237 22.95 -1.56 21.91
C LYS A 237 22.25 -0.61 22.89
N GLU A 238 22.60 0.66 22.87
CA GLU A 238 22.02 1.73 23.67
C GLU A 238 20.67 2.20 23.16
N ILE A 239 20.30 1.87 21.90
CA ILE A 239 19.07 2.26 21.25
C ILE A 239 18.07 1.08 21.25
N ASN A 240 16.82 1.35 21.52
CA ASN A 240 15.74 0.37 21.42
C ASN A 240 15.19 0.29 20.00
N PHE A 241 14.98 -0.92 19.49
CA PHE A 241 14.39 -1.18 18.20
C PHE A 241 13.04 -1.88 18.37
N THR A 242 11.95 -1.24 17.99
CA THR A 242 10.61 -1.82 18.02
C THR A 242 10.21 -2.23 16.60
N ILE A 243 9.99 -3.52 16.38
CA ILE A 243 9.60 -4.10 15.08
C ILE A 243 8.18 -4.61 15.18
N ILE A 244 7.30 -4.04 14.35
CA ILE A 244 5.86 -4.33 14.34
C ILE A 244 5.46 -4.89 12.98
N GLY A 245 4.82 -6.05 13.00
CA GLY A 245 4.35 -6.75 11.81
C GLY A 245 4.88 -8.17 11.71
N GLY A 246 4.65 -8.77 10.55
CA GLY A 246 4.97 -10.19 10.33
C GLY A 246 3.99 -11.14 11.01
N VAL A 247 3.80 -12.26 10.36
CA VAL A 247 2.97 -13.39 10.81
C VAL A 247 3.67 -14.69 10.39
N GLY A 248 3.35 -15.78 11.06
CA GLY A 248 3.82 -17.11 10.69
C GLY A 248 5.34 -17.26 10.64
N GLU A 249 5.83 -17.85 9.57
CA GLU A 249 7.23 -18.27 9.42
C GLU A 249 8.22 -17.08 9.41
N ASP A 250 7.88 -15.96 8.76
CA ASP A 250 8.76 -14.78 8.71
C ASP A 250 8.98 -14.18 10.10
N LEU A 251 7.93 -14.12 10.92
CA LEU A 251 8.03 -13.67 12.31
C LEU A 251 8.90 -14.63 13.13
N SER A 252 8.71 -15.94 12.97
CA SER A 252 9.46 -16.97 13.68
C SER A 252 10.95 -16.94 13.35
N LYS A 253 11.32 -16.70 12.08
CA LYS A 253 12.73 -16.57 11.66
C LYS A 253 13.41 -15.39 12.35
N ILE A 254 12.77 -14.23 12.39
CA ILE A 254 13.34 -13.05 13.06
C ILE A 254 13.43 -13.26 14.56
N LYS A 255 12.43 -13.92 15.17
CA LYS A 255 12.44 -14.25 16.61
C LYS A 255 13.62 -15.17 16.96
N SER A 256 13.80 -16.27 16.22
CA SER A 256 14.92 -17.19 16.43
C SER A 256 16.28 -16.50 16.22
N TYR A 257 16.38 -15.61 15.24
CA TYR A 257 17.60 -14.85 15.02
C TYR A 257 17.92 -13.89 16.17
N LYS A 258 16.89 -13.18 16.70
CA LYS A 258 17.01 -12.34 17.88
C LYS A 258 17.51 -13.12 19.09
N GLU A 259 16.92 -14.27 19.37
CA GLU A 259 17.27 -15.13 20.50
C GLU A 259 18.72 -15.66 20.37
N LYS A 260 19.09 -16.20 19.21
CA LYS A 260 20.44 -16.71 18.94
C LYS A 260 21.55 -15.66 19.12
N ASN A 261 21.24 -14.37 18.91
CA ASN A 261 22.21 -13.28 18.99
C ASN A 261 22.06 -12.40 20.27
N ASP A 262 21.23 -12.82 21.23
CA ASP A 262 20.94 -12.10 22.50
C ASP A 262 20.63 -10.59 22.30
N LEU A 263 19.76 -10.27 21.34
CA LEU A 263 19.42 -8.88 21.02
C LEU A 263 18.36 -8.35 21.99
N LYS A 264 18.80 -7.94 23.19
CA LYS A 264 17.93 -7.44 24.29
C LYS A 264 17.25 -6.11 23.93
N ASN A 265 17.86 -5.32 23.08
CA ASN A 265 17.36 -4.03 22.63
C ASN A 265 16.37 -4.12 21.45
N VAL A 266 15.99 -5.32 20.99
CA VAL A 266 15.00 -5.54 19.93
C VAL A 266 13.68 -6.02 20.51
N ASN A 267 12.61 -5.25 20.34
CA ASN A 267 11.24 -5.60 20.72
C ASN A 267 10.47 -6.04 19.48
N LEU A 268 10.17 -7.34 19.37
CA LEU A 268 9.42 -7.92 18.25
C LEU A 268 7.96 -8.13 18.69
N LEU A 269 7.04 -7.31 18.16
CA LEU A 269 5.65 -7.25 18.63
C LEU A 269 4.65 -8.01 17.76
N GLY A 270 5.09 -8.58 16.62
CA GLY A 270 4.20 -9.22 15.68
C GLY A 270 3.17 -8.29 15.05
N PHE A 271 2.15 -8.87 14.42
CA PHE A 271 1.06 -8.10 13.79
C PHE A 271 0.28 -7.28 14.82
N LYS A 272 -0.02 -6.02 14.44
CA LYS A 272 -0.90 -5.12 15.19
C LYS A 272 -2.00 -4.60 14.29
N SER A 273 -3.18 -4.37 14.86
CA SER A 273 -4.34 -3.88 14.13
C SER A 273 -4.14 -2.43 13.64
N GLN A 274 -4.85 -2.03 12.59
CA GLN A 274 -4.81 -0.64 12.10
C GLN A 274 -5.27 0.38 13.17
N LYS A 275 -6.06 -0.07 14.14
CA LYS A 275 -6.52 0.75 15.28
C LYS A 275 -5.38 1.08 16.24
N ASP A 276 -4.46 0.15 16.44
CA ASP A 276 -3.40 0.26 17.45
C ASP A 276 -2.15 0.99 16.93
N LEU A 277 -1.91 0.97 15.61
CA LEU A 277 -0.69 1.53 15.02
C LEU A 277 -0.40 2.98 15.40
N PRO A 278 -1.38 3.93 15.48
CA PRO A 278 -1.10 5.31 15.88
C PRO A 278 -0.41 5.43 17.25
N LEU A 279 -0.75 4.55 18.21
CA LEU A 279 -0.13 4.54 19.53
C LEU A 279 1.36 4.15 19.47
N TYR A 280 1.71 3.21 18.59
CA TYR A 280 3.10 2.81 18.40
C TYR A 280 3.92 3.89 17.69
N TYR A 281 3.34 4.57 16.69
CA TYR A 281 4.01 5.72 16.08
C TYR A 281 4.23 6.85 17.08
N GLN A 282 3.30 7.10 17.99
CA GLN A 282 3.45 8.10 19.04
C GLN A 282 4.62 7.78 19.98
N LYS A 283 4.83 6.49 20.31
CA LYS A 283 5.93 6.02 21.18
C LYS A 283 7.28 5.97 20.50
N ALA A 284 7.34 6.06 19.16
CA ALA A 284 8.58 6.10 18.41
C ALA A 284 9.25 7.46 18.53
N ASP A 285 10.57 7.48 18.53
CA ASP A 285 11.38 8.70 18.39
C ASP A 285 11.81 8.89 16.93
N ILE A 286 12.14 7.79 16.24
CA ILE A 286 12.48 7.75 14.82
C ILE A 286 11.72 6.59 14.15
N LEU A 287 11.19 6.82 12.95
CA LEU A 287 10.57 5.80 12.12
C LEU A 287 11.50 5.40 10.97
N ILE A 288 11.62 4.08 10.73
CA ILE A 288 12.51 3.57 9.67
C ILE A 288 11.73 2.83 8.59
N LEU A 289 12.08 3.12 7.32
CA LEU A 289 11.57 2.44 6.13
C LEU A 289 12.73 1.88 5.29
N PRO A 290 13.31 0.71 5.64
CA PRO A 290 14.57 0.20 5.10
C PRO A 290 14.37 -0.71 3.88
N MET A 291 13.64 -0.25 2.86
CA MET A 291 13.30 -1.06 1.67
C MET A 291 14.53 -1.39 0.83
N THR A 292 14.58 -2.60 0.25
CA THR A 292 15.70 -3.03 -0.60
C THR A 292 15.78 -2.24 -1.92
N GLY A 293 17.01 -1.98 -2.37
CA GLY A 293 17.32 -1.44 -3.68
C GLY A 293 17.41 -2.47 -4.81
N LYS A 294 17.30 -3.76 -4.51
CA LYS A 294 17.55 -4.85 -5.49
C LYS A 294 16.38 -5.12 -6.43
N GLU A 295 15.17 -4.66 -6.10
CA GLU A 295 13.97 -4.93 -6.89
C GLU A 295 13.49 -3.69 -7.62
N VAL A 296 13.26 -3.80 -8.93
CA VAL A 296 12.74 -2.73 -9.79
C VAL A 296 11.41 -2.19 -9.26
N HIS A 297 10.52 -3.09 -8.80
CA HIS A 297 9.24 -2.66 -8.23
C HIS A 297 9.44 -1.76 -7.00
N THR A 298 10.34 -2.14 -6.11
CA THR A 298 10.63 -1.39 -4.88
C THR A 298 11.30 -0.06 -5.19
N THR A 299 12.29 -0.05 -6.09
CA THR A 299 13.08 1.15 -6.40
C THR A 299 12.33 2.19 -7.20
N LYS A 300 11.51 1.77 -8.17
CA LYS A 300 10.88 2.68 -9.14
C LYS A 300 9.38 2.88 -8.92
N TYR A 301 8.65 1.83 -8.53
CA TYR A 301 7.19 1.86 -8.61
C TYR A 301 6.49 1.81 -7.25
N ALA A 302 7.20 1.49 -6.17
CA ALA A 302 6.55 1.36 -4.87
C ALA A 302 6.09 2.72 -4.33
N SER A 303 4.83 2.79 -3.89
CA SER A 303 4.31 3.90 -3.09
C SER A 303 3.88 3.33 -1.74
N PRO A 304 4.83 3.14 -0.80
CA PRO A 304 4.58 2.42 0.45
C PRO A 304 3.64 3.22 1.36
N SER A 305 2.49 2.65 1.69
CA SER A 305 1.49 3.31 2.57
C SER A 305 2.08 3.74 3.91
N LYS A 306 3.06 2.99 4.42
CA LYS A 306 3.75 3.30 5.68
C LYS A 306 4.51 4.63 5.64
N LEU A 307 5.05 5.02 4.48
CA LEU A 307 5.67 6.33 4.34
C LEU A 307 4.69 7.46 4.70
N PHE A 308 3.48 7.38 4.18
CA PHE A 308 2.44 8.41 4.41
C PHE A 308 1.93 8.40 5.86
N GLU A 309 1.81 7.23 6.48
CA GLU A 309 1.49 7.10 7.90
C GLU A 309 2.62 7.70 8.76
N TYR A 310 3.88 7.44 8.43
CA TYR A 310 5.05 8.02 9.10
C TYR A 310 5.06 9.55 8.98
N MET A 311 4.84 10.07 7.79
CA MET A 311 4.70 11.52 7.57
C MET A 311 3.60 12.12 8.44
N ALA A 312 2.42 11.51 8.45
CA ALA A 312 1.26 11.99 9.21
C ALA A 312 1.49 11.92 10.73
N SER A 313 2.26 10.95 11.20
CA SER A 313 2.59 10.81 12.63
C SER A 313 3.42 11.97 13.17
N GLY A 314 4.13 12.70 12.30
CA GLY A 314 5.01 13.81 12.70
C GLY A 314 6.26 13.35 13.42
N LYS A 315 6.75 12.15 13.14
CA LYS A 315 8.04 11.65 13.62
C LYS A 315 9.10 11.80 12.52
N PRO A 316 10.38 12.00 12.87
CA PRO A 316 11.44 12.00 11.87
C PRO A 316 11.55 10.62 11.22
N ILE A 317 11.85 10.61 9.93
CA ILE A 317 11.86 9.41 9.10
C ILE A 317 13.25 9.18 8.54
N ILE A 318 13.77 7.97 8.68
CA ILE A 318 14.94 7.49 7.94
C ILE A 318 14.43 6.45 6.94
N ALA A 319 14.77 6.58 5.67
CA ALA A 319 14.36 5.61 4.63
C ALA A 319 15.49 5.31 3.64
N SER A 320 15.37 4.18 2.96
CA SER A 320 16.23 3.85 1.83
C SER A 320 16.10 4.89 0.73
N ASP A 321 17.21 5.27 0.13
CA ASP A 321 17.29 6.24 -0.97
C ASP A 321 16.81 5.60 -2.28
N LEU A 322 15.49 5.65 -2.47
CA LEU A 322 14.82 5.09 -3.64
C LEU A 322 14.17 6.22 -4.45
N ILE A 323 14.17 6.08 -5.78
CA ILE A 323 13.56 7.09 -6.67
C ILE A 323 12.10 7.33 -6.29
N SER A 324 11.35 6.26 -6.00
CA SER A 324 9.94 6.35 -5.58
C SER A 324 9.74 7.12 -4.26
N ILE A 325 10.70 7.10 -3.35
CA ILE A 325 10.68 7.90 -2.11
C ILE A 325 11.00 9.36 -2.41
N ARG A 326 11.99 9.62 -3.27
CA ARG A 326 12.38 10.98 -3.69
C ARG A 326 11.29 11.73 -4.47
N GLU A 327 10.33 11.02 -5.09
CA GLU A 327 9.13 11.64 -5.69
C GLU A 327 8.24 12.32 -4.63
N ILE A 328 8.30 11.88 -3.38
CA ILE A 328 7.41 12.33 -2.30
C ILE A 328 8.12 13.26 -1.32
N LEU A 329 9.35 12.92 -0.92
CA LEU A 329 10.12 13.60 0.13
C LEU A 329 11.52 13.96 -0.35
N LYS A 330 12.07 15.05 0.20
CA LYS A 330 13.43 15.55 -0.11
C LYS A 330 14.38 15.25 1.03
N ASN A 331 15.55 14.70 0.68
CA ASN A 331 16.62 14.38 1.64
C ASN A 331 17.08 15.63 2.38
N ASN A 332 17.37 15.50 3.68
CA ASN A 332 17.79 16.56 4.61
C ASN A 332 16.80 17.73 4.76
N GLU A 333 15.62 17.64 4.13
CA GLU A 333 14.57 18.65 4.21
C GLU A 333 13.31 18.10 4.91
N SER A 334 12.84 16.93 4.50
CA SER A 334 11.62 16.27 5.02
C SER A 334 11.81 14.80 5.37
N ILE A 335 12.97 14.23 5.05
CA ILE A 335 13.38 12.85 5.35
C ILE A 335 14.90 12.78 5.41
N LEU A 336 15.43 11.79 6.11
CA LEU A 336 16.85 11.44 6.02
C LEU A 336 16.99 10.15 5.23
N LEU A 337 17.73 10.18 4.11
CA LEU A 337 17.91 9.03 3.25
C LEU A 337 19.25 8.34 3.50
N PHE A 338 19.25 7.01 3.42
CA PHE A 338 20.44 6.18 3.48
C PHE A 338 20.55 5.26 2.25
N GLU A 339 21.76 4.83 1.92
CA GLU A 339 22.02 3.94 0.79
C GLU A 339 21.28 2.60 0.98
N PRO A 340 20.43 2.17 0.02
CA PRO A 340 19.67 0.94 0.13
C PRO A 340 20.58 -0.27 0.40
N ASP A 341 20.11 -1.19 1.24
CA ASP A 341 20.83 -2.43 1.61
C ASP A 341 22.17 -2.20 2.33
N ASN A 342 22.50 -0.98 2.72
CA ASN A 342 23.73 -0.61 3.44
C ASN A 342 23.46 -0.35 4.93
N SER A 343 23.74 -1.37 5.76
CA SER A 343 23.56 -1.26 7.21
C SER A 343 24.52 -0.26 7.88
N LYS A 344 25.73 -0.05 7.33
CA LYS A 344 26.70 0.93 7.87
C LYS A 344 26.19 2.35 7.68
N ASP A 345 25.67 2.66 6.48
CA ASP A 345 25.09 3.99 6.23
C ASP A 345 23.83 4.21 7.07
N LEU A 346 22.95 3.19 7.22
CA LEU A 346 21.82 3.27 8.14
C LEU A 346 22.25 3.61 9.56
N ILE A 347 23.28 2.95 10.10
CA ILE A 347 23.84 3.22 11.43
C ILE A 347 24.33 4.67 11.53
N ASN A 348 25.05 5.16 10.51
CA ASN A 348 25.54 6.54 10.48
C ASN A 348 24.39 7.55 10.47
N LYS A 349 23.31 7.30 9.70
CA LYS A 349 22.12 8.17 9.67
C LYS A 349 21.36 8.14 11.00
N ILE A 350 21.29 7.00 11.66
CA ILE A 350 20.70 6.90 13.00
C ILE A 350 21.52 7.74 14.00
N LYS A 351 22.84 7.60 14.02
CA LYS A 351 23.72 8.38 14.90
C LYS A 351 23.61 9.87 14.63
N LEU A 352 23.67 10.28 13.36
CA LEU A 352 23.52 11.67 12.97
C LEU A 352 22.21 12.25 13.49
N LEU A 353 21.09 11.57 13.22
CA LEU A 353 19.77 12.08 13.59
C LEU A 353 19.56 12.07 15.12
N SER A 354 20.12 11.10 15.83
CA SER A 354 20.02 11.03 17.31
C SER A 354 20.82 12.11 18.02
N SER A 355 21.87 12.63 17.39
CA SER A 355 22.71 13.71 17.95
C SER A 355 22.30 15.12 17.53
N ASP A 356 21.29 15.25 16.66
CA ASP A 356 20.83 16.54 16.11
C ASP A 356 19.31 16.72 16.32
N PRO A 357 18.88 17.27 17.47
CA PRO A 357 17.48 17.52 17.77
C PRO A 357 16.82 18.52 16.81
N ASP A 358 17.57 19.52 16.32
CA ASP A 358 17.04 20.52 15.39
C ASP A 358 16.72 19.89 14.03
N LEU A 359 17.58 18.99 13.55
CA LEU A 359 17.30 18.20 12.34
C LEU A 359 16.07 17.29 12.55
N MET A 360 15.94 16.62 13.70
CA MET A 360 14.77 15.82 14.03
C MET A 360 13.48 16.63 13.94
N ILE A 361 13.45 17.82 14.55
CA ILE A 361 12.29 18.72 14.55
C ILE A 361 11.99 19.19 13.13
N LYS A 362 13.00 19.63 12.40
CA LYS A 362 12.89 20.09 11.00
C LYS A 362 12.25 19.02 10.11
N LEU A 363 12.82 17.80 10.11
CA LEU A 363 12.32 16.68 9.28
C LEU A 363 10.89 16.31 9.65
N SER A 364 10.57 16.22 10.94
CA SER A 364 9.23 15.93 11.47
C SER A 364 8.19 16.95 11.00
N LYS A 365 8.47 18.24 11.21
CA LYS A 365 7.56 19.34 10.84
C LYS A 365 7.29 19.35 9.33
N ASN A 366 8.34 19.24 8.53
CA ASN A 366 8.23 19.30 7.07
C ASN A 366 7.48 18.08 6.51
N SER A 367 7.81 16.86 6.95
CA SER A 367 7.11 15.65 6.53
C SER A 367 5.62 15.67 6.92
N LYS A 368 5.29 16.09 8.16
CA LYS A 368 3.92 16.22 8.64
C LYS A 368 3.11 17.22 7.82
N ASN A 369 3.70 18.35 7.47
CA ASN A 369 3.04 19.35 6.61
C ASN A 369 2.78 18.82 5.19
N LEU A 370 3.74 18.07 4.63
CA LEU A 370 3.58 17.44 3.31
C LEU A 370 2.51 16.35 3.32
N ALA A 371 2.33 15.60 4.44
CA ALA A 371 1.32 14.56 4.57
C ALA A 371 -0.10 15.07 4.24
N LYS A 372 -0.39 16.33 4.53
CA LYS A 372 -1.71 16.95 4.23
C LYS A 372 -2.08 16.86 2.76
N LYS A 373 -1.10 16.90 1.85
CA LYS A 373 -1.31 16.78 0.39
C LYS A 373 -1.69 15.35 -0.02
N TYR A 374 -1.40 14.36 0.82
CA TYR A 374 -1.58 12.93 0.56
C TYR A 374 -2.70 12.32 1.41
N SER A 375 -3.72 13.12 1.75
CA SER A 375 -4.92 12.59 2.39
C SER A 375 -5.78 11.79 1.41
N TRP A 376 -6.56 10.84 1.92
CA TRP A 376 -7.53 10.11 1.10
C TRP A 376 -8.55 11.03 0.44
N ASN A 377 -9.00 12.10 1.13
CA ASN A 377 -9.94 13.07 0.57
C ASN A 377 -9.34 13.82 -0.63
N ASN A 378 -8.10 14.32 -0.51
CA ASN A 378 -7.41 14.97 -1.64
C ASN A 378 -7.21 14.00 -2.82
N ARG A 379 -7.01 12.70 -2.53
CA ARG A 379 -6.88 11.68 -3.56
C ARG A 379 -8.20 11.51 -4.33
N VAL A 380 -9.34 11.44 -3.63
CA VAL A 380 -10.66 11.34 -4.25
C VAL A 380 -11.01 12.61 -5.06
N GLU A 381 -10.70 13.79 -4.52
CA GLU A 381 -10.91 15.05 -5.24
C GLU A 381 -10.15 15.09 -6.58
N LYS A 382 -8.89 14.65 -6.59
CA LYS A 382 -8.11 14.55 -7.83
C LYS A 382 -8.71 13.56 -8.82
N ILE A 383 -9.21 12.41 -8.35
CA ILE A 383 -9.90 11.44 -9.18
C ILE A 383 -11.17 12.06 -9.78
N GLN A 384 -11.99 12.73 -8.98
CA GLN A 384 -13.21 13.38 -9.48
C GLN A 384 -12.91 14.39 -10.58
N LYS A 385 -11.93 15.27 -10.35
CA LYS A 385 -11.50 16.25 -11.37
C LYS A 385 -10.99 15.57 -12.63
N HIS A 386 -10.33 14.44 -12.50
CA HIS A 386 -9.79 13.72 -13.64
C HIS A 386 -10.89 12.96 -14.44
N ILE A 387 -11.88 12.37 -13.76
CA ILE A 387 -13.05 11.74 -14.41
C ILE A 387 -13.75 12.72 -15.34
N GLN A 388 -13.87 13.99 -14.96
CA GLN A 388 -14.54 15.02 -15.76
C GLN A 388 -13.89 15.24 -17.14
N LYS A 389 -12.58 14.97 -17.29
CA LYS A 389 -11.88 15.06 -18.58
C LYS A 389 -12.31 13.97 -19.58
N PHE A 390 -12.84 12.87 -19.10
CA PHE A 390 -13.19 11.70 -19.92
C PHE A 390 -14.66 11.69 -20.36
N ASN A 391 -15.44 12.76 -20.10
CA ASN A 391 -16.87 12.87 -20.50
C ASN A 391 -17.67 11.60 -20.15
N ILE A 392 -17.49 11.10 -18.94
CA ILE A 392 -18.23 9.94 -18.44
C ILE A 392 -19.55 10.46 -17.89
N ASP A 393 -20.60 10.32 -18.67
CA ASP A 393 -21.98 10.67 -18.33
C ASP A 393 -22.70 9.51 -17.66
#